data_6e10f20aa6f3a9d7291dc2955e734dba
#
_entry.id   6e10f20aa6f3a9d7291dc2955e734dba
#
_cell.length_a   1.000
_cell.length_b   1.000
_cell.length_c   1.000
_cell.angle_alpha   90.00
_cell.angle_beta   90.00
_cell.angle_gamma   90.00
#
_symmetry.space_group_name_H-M   'P 1'
#
loop_
_entity.id
_entity.type
_entity.pdbx_description
1 polymer ?
#
loop_
_entity_poly.entity_id
_entity_poly.type
_entity_poly.pdbx_seq_one_letter_code
_entity_poly.pdbx_strand_id
1 'polypeptide(L)'
;TGSFTFANTAAFLAGNANGFTSTLGDVSTAIAQGALGLFVQDNFKVRPNLTLELGLRWDWLMSPTERYDRFAAYVLETNSLVRVNNGLAPIYQTNWKNFQPRVGFAWDPFKDGKTSIRAAYAILADQPVTNLVTGNATNPPFATSVALPITIPTTKLSNAITVAVPGATVSPSSSDPGFENAYVQSWNLNIEREIKSGLAITAGYFASKGTHLRLTRNLNQTFLNAALVPTRPFPALSPTSPIAPGVPLQNITFRESTGNSSYNALWVTANKRLSRGLQFNASYTFSKSIDYNSQSSQGVTLQDSNNIKGDRGLSDFDARHRFVISGLYELPFKKDSALGGWQFSAIVQLQSGNPVTLLAGNAGAITGGAPAANANSLTGLATLRPDVGAPITISPVAATTGNGVQWFPNLVCDPRPGGSCPAGAVAILPVAFVSGKSIYHFGSFGRNTIIGPSFTNTDFSIIKRTKVGENKIIEFRWEIFDLFNHANFGQPGRTAQVGSTTFGVITNTRFATGDSGSSRQMQFALKFKF
;
A
#
# COMPACT_ATOMS: atom_id res chain seq x y z
N THR A 1 -14.08 -10.57 -21.34
CA THR A 1 -13.20 -11.43 -20.52
C THR A 1 -13.92 -11.82 -19.26
N GLY A 2 -13.99 -13.13 -18.96
CA GLY A 2 -14.59 -13.66 -17.74
C GLY A 2 -13.53 -14.28 -16.82
N SER A 3 -13.82 -14.32 -15.52
CA SER A 3 -13.02 -15.00 -14.50
C SER A 3 -13.85 -16.12 -13.90
N PHE A 4 -13.27 -17.30 -13.81
CA PHE A 4 -13.86 -18.44 -13.16
C PHE A 4 -13.17 -18.73 -11.84
N THR A 5 -13.92 -19.09 -10.82
CA THR A 5 -13.40 -19.60 -9.57
C THR A 5 -13.73 -21.08 -9.41
N PHE A 6 -12.81 -21.84 -8.83
CA PHE A 6 -12.92 -23.27 -8.61
C PHE A 6 -12.66 -23.59 -7.14
N ALA A 7 -13.35 -24.56 -6.59
CA ALA A 7 -13.19 -24.93 -5.18
C ALA A 7 -11.79 -25.53 -4.89
N ASN A 8 -11.22 -26.24 -5.87
CA ASN A 8 -9.90 -26.87 -5.79
C ASN A 8 -9.40 -27.27 -7.19
N THR A 9 -8.19 -27.80 -7.28
CA THR A 9 -7.57 -28.25 -8.54
C THR A 9 -8.36 -29.37 -9.23
N ALA A 10 -8.98 -30.29 -8.48
CA ALA A 10 -9.79 -31.35 -9.08
C ALA A 10 -11.04 -30.78 -9.76
N ALA A 11 -11.69 -29.79 -9.14
CA ALA A 11 -12.81 -29.08 -9.74
C ALA A 11 -12.39 -28.31 -11.01
N PHE A 12 -11.20 -27.70 -11.01
CA PHE A 12 -10.64 -27.04 -12.20
C PHE A 12 -10.40 -28.04 -13.34
N LEU A 13 -9.76 -29.17 -13.06
CA LEU A 13 -9.51 -30.20 -14.08
C LEU A 13 -10.80 -30.84 -14.62
N ALA A 14 -11.83 -30.91 -13.80
CA ALA A 14 -13.16 -31.40 -14.21
C ALA A 14 -14.02 -30.32 -14.92
N GLY A 15 -13.53 -29.06 -15.01
CA GLY A 15 -14.28 -27.94 -15.59
C GLY A 15 -15.47 -27.47 -14.74
N ASN A 16 -15.51 -27.83 -13.47
CA ASN A 16 -16.60 -27.52 -12.53
C ASN A 16 -16.30 -26.24 -11.76
N ALA A 17 -16.64 -25.09 -12.34
CA ALA A 17 -16.49 -23.79 -11.68
C ALA A 17 -17.57 -23.60 -10.59
N ASN A 18 -17.19 -22.96 -9.48
CA ASN A 18 -18.10 -22.56 -8.40
C ASN A 18 -18.42 -21.06 -8.39
N GLY A 19 -17.85 -20.29 -9.30
CA GLY A 19 -18.18 -18.90 -9.53
C GLY A 19 -17.75 -18.44 -10.92
N PHE A 20 -18.48 -17.48 -11.46
CA PHE A 20 -18.19 -16.82 -12.73
C PHE A 20 -18.43 -15.33 -12.60
N THR A 21 -17.48 -14.53 -13.03
CA THR A 21 -17.62 -13.07 -13.15
C THR A 21 -17.21 -12.64 -14.53
N SER A 22 -17.96 -11.75 -15.14
CA SER A 22 -17.62 -11.16 -16.44
C SER A 22 -18.18 -9.75 -16.55
N THR A 23 -17.58 -8.94 -17.39
CA THR A 23 -18.19 -7.70 -17.85
C THR A 23 -18.69 -7.91 -19.26
N LEU A 24 -20.00 -7.76 -19.46
CA LEU A 24 -20.66 -7.82 -20.75
C LEU A 24 -20.86 -6.41 -21.28
N GLY A 25 -20.79 -6.24 -22.61
CA GLY A 25 -20.91 -4.95 -23.26
C GLY A 25 -19.56 -4.32 -23.65
N ASP A 26 -19.60 -3.06 -24.04
CA ASP A 26 -18.43 -2.29 -24.50
C ASP A 26 -17.93 -1.36 -23.38
N VAL A 27 -16.78 -1.70 -22.81
CA VAL A 27 -16.07 -0.92 -21.79
C VAL A 27 -15.04 0.05 -22.36
N SER A 28 -14.98 0.16 -23.69
CA SER A 28 -14.03 1.06 -24.37
C SER A 28 -14.36 2.51 -24.04
N THR A 29 -13.38 3.30 -23.66
CA THR A 29 -13.52 4.70 -23.30
C THR A 29 -12.40 5.53 -23.92
N ALA A 30 -12.73 6.78 -24.26
CA ALA A 30 -11.76 7.78 -24.69
C ALA A 30 -11.82 8.97 -23.72
N ILE A 31 -10.95 8.94 -22.71
CA ILE A 31 -10.91 9.93 -21.65
C ILE A 31 -9.95 11.05 -22.06
N ALA A 32 -10.45 12.30 -21.97
CA ALA A 32 -9.64 13.51 -22.11
C ALA A 32 -9.61 14.28 -20.79
N GLN A 33 -8.43 14.76 -20.42
CA GLN A 33 -8.24 15.59 -19.23
C GLN A 33 -7.22 16.69 -19.53
N GLY A 34 -7.61 17.95 -19.34
CA GLY A 34 -6.74 19.09 -19.51
C GLY A 34 -6.10 19.52 -18.19
N ALA A 35 -4.89 20.08 -18.27
CA ALA A 35 -4.20 20.70 -17.15
C ALA A 35 -3.48 21.96 -17.61
N LEU A 36 -3.56 23.02 -16.81
CA LEU A 36 -2.81 24.27 -17.00
C LEU A 36 -2.17 24.65 -15.68
N GLY A 37 -0.87 24.92 -15.70
CA GLY A 37 -0.12 25.37 -14.53
C GLY A 37 0.53 26.72 -14.78
N LEU A 38 0.30 27.68 -13.89
CA LEU A 38 0.98 28.98 -13.88
C LEU A 38 1.80 29.09 -12.59
N PHE A 39 3.00 29.64 -12.68
CA PHE A 39 3.84 29.81 -11.51
C PHE A 39 4.70 31.07 -11.59
N VAL A 40 5.04 31.57 -10.42
CA VAL A 40 6.05 32.61 -10.20
C VAL A 40 6.93 32.16 -9.05
N GLN A 41 8.26 32.35 -9.18
CA GLN A 41 9.22 31.98 -8.16
C GLN A 41 10.37 32.96 -8.18
N ASP A 42 10.89 33.29 -7.00
CA ASP A 42 12.07 34.13 -6.80
C ASP A 42 12.99 33.56 -5.71
N ASN A 43 14.30 33.68 -5.94
CA ASN A 43 15.36 33.36 -4.99
C ASN A 43 16.03 34.65 -4.56
N PHE A 44 15.50 35.25 -3.51
CA PHE A 44 15.92 36.56 -3.04
C PHE A 44 17.08 36.49 -2.04
N LYS A 45 18.22 36.99 -2.40
CA LYS A 45 19.40 37.06 -1.54
C LYS A 45 19.33 38.30 -0.64
N VAL A 46 18.75 38.13 0.56
CA VAL A 46 18.54 39.20 1.55
C VAL A 46 19.89 39.73 2.08
N ARG A 47 20.84 38.81 2.31
CA ARG A 47 22.22 39.08 2.79
C ARG A 47 23.16 38.06 2.15
N PRO A 48 24.48 38.30 2.17
CA PRO A 48 25.44 37.32 1.64
C PRO A 48 25.32 35.91 2.23
N ASN A 49 24.81 35.81 3.45
CA ASN A 49 24.65 34.57 4.20
C ASN A 49 23.17 34.17 4.41
N LEU A 50 22.20 34.84 3.77
CA LEU A 50 20.78 34.54 3.90
C LEU A 50 20.08 34.67 2.54
N THR A 51 19.54 33.57 2.07
CA THR A 51 18.70 33.50 0.87
C THR A 51 17.29 33.06 1.26
N LEU A 52 16.28 33.75 0.72
CA LEU A 52 14.87 33.35 0.78
C LEU A 52 14.44 32.80 -0.56
N GLU A 53 13.63 31.78 -0.52
CA GLU A 53 12.96 31.21 -1.69
C GLU A 53 11.46 31.41 -1.51
N LEU A 54 10.82 32.10 -2.47
CA LEU A 54 9.39 32.39 -2.46
C LEU A 54 8.81 31.94 -3.80
N GLY A 55 7.72 31.20 -3.76
CA GLY A 55 7.06 30.74 -4.97
C GLY A 55 5.56 30.56 -4.76
N LEU A 56 4.83 30.75 -5.83
CA LEU A 56 3.43 30.44 -5.90
C LEU A 56 3.15 29.76 -7.24
N ARG A 57 2.49 28.61 -7.19
CA ARG A 57 1.98 27.90 -8.35
C ARG A 57 0.46 27.78 -8.22
N TRP A 58 -0.25 27.91 -9.32
CA TRP A 58 -1.66 27.61 -9.43
C TRP A 58 -1.88 26.63 -10.57
N ASP A 59 -2.59 25.54 -10.28
CA ASP A 59 -2.91 24.52 -11.26
C ASP A 59 -4.42 24.44 -11.47
N TRP A 60 -4.82 24.60 -12.71
CA TRP A 60 -6.15 24.25 -13.17
C TRP A 60 -6.12 22.81 -13.69
N LEU A 61 -6.78 21.93 -12.96
CA LEU A 61 -6.88 20.51 -13.28
C LEU A 61 -8.33 20.22 -13.65
N MET A 62 -8.58 20.09 -14.94
CA MET A 62 -9.90 19.87 -15.48
C MET A 62 -10.46 18.51 -15.07
N SER A 63 -11.75 18.45 -14.72
CA SER A 63 -12.45 17.18 -14.59
C SER A 63 -12.36 16.39 -15.89
N PRO A 64 -12.10 15.07 -15.86
CA PRO A 64 -12.01 14.28 -17.08
C PRO A 64 -13.37 14.20 -17.77
N THR A 65 -13.34 14.22 -19.10
CA THR A 65 -14.50 14.00 -19.95
C THR A 65 -14.33 12.73 -20.75
N GLU A 66 -15.44 12.08 -21.11
CA GLU A 66 -15.46 10.93 -21.98
C GLU A 66 -16.04 11.32 -23.34
N ARG A 67 -15.28 11.09 -24.41
CA ARG A 67 -15.55 11.60 -25.76
C ARG A 67 -16.89 11.13 -26.36
N TYR A 68 -17.36 9.96 -25.98
CA TYR A 68 -18.55 9.33 -26.56
C TYR A 68 -19.71 9.24 -25.58
N ASP A 69 -19.64 9.96 -24.44
CA ASP A 69 -20.63 9.96 -23.36
C ASP A 69 -20.98 8.55 -22.84
N ARG A 70 -19.97 7.67 -22.76
CA ARG A 70 -20.13 6.27 -22.33
C ARG A 70 -20.01 6.07 -20.84
N PHE A 71 -19.99 7.14 -20.05
CA PHE A 71 -20.00 7.03 -18.61
C PHE A 71 -21.41 7.11 -18.05
N ALA A 72 -21.71 6.24 -17.11
CA ALA A 72 -22.86 6.37 -16.23
C ALA A 72 -22.38 6.41 -14.78
N ALA A 73 -23.02 7.23 -13.97
CA ALA A 73 -22.70 7.38 -12.54
C ALA A 73 -23.92 7.06 -11.68
N TYR A 74 -23.67 6.49 -10.51
CA TYR A 74 -24.68 6.34 -9.49
C TYR A 74 -24.84 7.64 -8.72
N VAL A 75 -26.07 8.14 -8.62
CA VAL A 75 -26.46 9.33 -7.89
C VAL A 75 -27.16 8.91 -6.60
N LEU A 76 -26.55 9.24 -5.47
CA LEU A 76 -27.01 8.79 -4.15
C LEU A 76 -28.37 9.39 -3.78
N GLU A 77 -28.56 10.68 -4.06
CA GLU A 77 -29.75 11.45 -3.68
C GLU A 77 -31.03 10.91 -4.32
N THR A 78 -30.93 10.38 -5.52
CA THR A 78 -32.07 9.83 -6.28
C THR A 78 -32.07 8.31 -6.35
N ASN A 79 -31.05 7.67 -5.79
CA ASN A 79 -30.83 6.22 -5.91
C ASN A 79 -30.92 5.74 -7.36
N SER A 80 -30.27 6.45 -8.27
CA SER A 80 -30.41 6.25 -9.71
C SER A 80 -29.07 6.10 -10.41
N LEU A 81 -29.07 5.40 -11.54
CA LEU A 81 -28.00 5.46 -12.53
C LEU A 81 -28.37 6.47 -13.61
N VAL A 82 -27.47 7.39 -13.90
CA VAL A 82 -27.65 8.40 -14.94
C VAL A 82 -26.39 8.48 -15.82
N ARG A 83 -26.59 8.84 -17.09
CA ARG A 83 -25.45 9.09 -17.98
C ARG A 83 -24.78 10.40 -17.58
N VAL A 84 -23.46 10.39 -17.52
CA VAL A 84 -22.67 11.62 -17.41
C VAL A 84 -22.89 12.46 -18.69
N ASN A 85 -23.00 13.78 -18.55
CA ASN A 85 -23.34 14.76 -19.60
C ASN A 85 -24.79 14.71 -20.13
N ASN A 86 -25.58 13.71 -19.75
CA ASN A 86 -27.00 13.64 -20.09
C ASN A 86 -27.82 13.63 -18.80
N GLY A 87 -28.08 14.81 -18.24
CA GLY A 87 -28.76 14.99 -16.95
C GLY A 87 -27.84 15.12 -15.73
N LEU A 88 -26.54 14.92 -15.88
CA LEU A 88 -25.52 15.26 -14.90
C LEU A 88 -24.45 16.17 -15.52
N ALA A 89 -23.97 17.08 -14.70
CA ALA A 89 -22.72 17.80 -14.91
C ALA A 89 -21.53 16.83 -15.06
N PRO A 90 -20.31 17.30 -15.25
CA PRO A 90 -19.10 16.46 -15.30
C PRO A 90 -19.03 15.50 -14.10
N ILE A 91 -18.29 14.39 -14.24
CA ILE A 91 -18.18 13.31 -13.24
C ILE A 91 -17.88 13.83 -11.83
N TYR A 92 -17.10 14.91 -11.74
CA TYR A 92 -16.89 15.73 -10.55
C TYR A 92 -16.59 17.17 -10.98
N GLN A 93 -16.72 18.11 -10.05
CA GLN A 93 -16.49 19.52 -10.34
C GLN A 93 -14.99 19.83 -10.45
N THR A 94 -14.62 20.68 -11.41
CA THR A 94 -13.25 21.17 -11.53
C THR A 94 -12.89 22.03 -10.32
N ASN A 95 -11.81 21.69 -9.63
CA ASN A 95 -11.31 22.49 -8.51
C ASN A 95 -10.42 23.64 -9.02
N TRP A 96 -10.81 24.88 -8.72
CA TRP A 96 -10.08 26.10 -9.07
C TRP A 96 -9.15 26.58 -7.96
N LYS A 97 -9.13 25.92 -6.79
CA LYS A 97 -8.43 26.37 -5.58
C LYS A 97 -7.08 25.71 -5.38
N ASN A 98 -6.48 25.15 -6.42
CA ASN A 98 -5.19 24.45 -6.33
C ASN A 98 -4.01 25.42 -6.27
N PHE A 99 -3.98 26.29 -5.26
CA PHE A 99 -2.84 27.17 -4.99
C PHE A 99 -1.77 26.43 -4.21
N GLN A 100 -0.53 26.56 -4.66
CA GLN A 100 0.62 25.83 -4.16
C GLN A 100 1.74 26.81 -3.76
N PRO A 101 1.62 27.47 -2.61
CA PRO A 101 2.66 28.32 -2.08
C PRO A 101 3.91 27.49 -1.69
N ARG A 102 5.07 28.08 -1.89
CA ARG A 102 6.38 27.56 -1.50
C ARG A 102 7.17 28.65 -0.83
N VAL A 103 7.67 28.37 0.36
CA VAL A 103 8.48 29.31 1.13
C VAL A 103 9.67 28.54 1.70
N GLY A 104 10.86 29.07 1.55
CA GLY A 104 12.05 28.48 2.11
C GLY A 104 13.12 29.52 2.44
N PHE A 105 14.08 29.11 3.23
CA PHE A 105 15.28 29.88 3.47
C PHE A 105 16.52 29.00 3.59
N ALA A 106 17.67 29.56 3.25
CA ALA A 106 18.99 29.02 3.53
C ALA A 106 19.82 30.08 4.23
N TRP A 107 20.34 29.75 5.41
CA TRP A 107 21.07 30.66 6.27
C TRP A 107 22.38 30.07 6.78
N ASP A 108 23.47 30.79 6.61
CA ASP A 108 24.74 30.54 7.27
C ASP A 108 24.91 31.53 8.46
N PRO A 109 24.57 31.08 9.70
CA PRO A 109 24.56 31.98 10.87
C PRO A 109 25.93 32.50 11.24
N PHE A 110 27.00 31.77 10.97
CA PHE A 110 28.36 32.11 11.38
C PHE A 110 29.15 32.77 10.25
N LYS A 111 28.64 32.76 9.01
CA LYS A 111 29.31 33.32 7.82
C LYS A 111 30.67 32.65 7.51
N ASP A 112 30.88 31.44 8.02
CA ASP A 112 32.12 30.68 7.85
C ASP A 112 32.00 29.58 6.76
N GLY A 113 30.83 29.47 6.13
CA GLY A 113 30.54 28.48 5.10
C GLY A 113 30.50 27.03 5.62
N LYS A 114 30.57 26.82 6.93
CA LYS A 114 30.59 25.48 7.56
C LYS A 114 29.26 25.07 8.13
N THR A 115 28.38 26.03 8.40
CA THR A 115 27.04 25.76 8.95
C THR A 115 25.98 26.24 7.98
N SER A 116 25.02 25.39 7.65
CA SER A 116 23.87 25.75 6.83
C SER A 116 22.58 25.31 7.55
N ILE A 117 21.70 26.27 7.80
CA ILE A 117 20.36 26.04 8.30
C ILE A 117 19.40 26.27 7.15
N ARG A 118 18.61 25.25 6.81
CA ARG A 118 17.62 25.32 5.71
C ARG A 118 16.28 24.87 6.22
N ALA A 119 15.25 25.65 5.91
CA ALA A 119 13.88 25.23 6.15
C ALA A 119 13.03 25.56 4.93
N ALA A 120 12.03 24.75 4.68
CA ALA A 120 11.07 24.98 3.62
C ALA A 120 9.69 24.45 4.02
N TYR A 121 8.67 25.09 3.46
CA TYR A 121 7.28 24.66 3.47
C TYR A 121 6.73 24.75 2.05
N ALA A 122 5.96 23.75 1.63
CA ALA A 122 5.30 23.74 0.33
C ALA A 122 3.95 23.05 0.41
N ILE A 123 3.00 23.52 -0.40
CA ILE A 123 1.79 22.78 -0.78
C ILE A 123 1.98 22.26 -2.20
N LEU A 124 1.65 21.00 -2.43
CA LEU A 124 1.77 20.32 -3.72
C LEU A 124 0.42 19.68 -4.03
N ALA A 125 -0.29 20.15 -5.05
CA ALA A 125 -1.52 19.53 -5.51
C ALA A 125 -1.22 18.33 -6.43
N ASP A 126 -2.07 17.31 -6.37
CA ASP A 126 -1.97 16.11 -7.19
C ASP A 126 -3.06 16.09 -8.25
N GLN A 127 -2.70 15.68 -9.46
CA GLN A 127 -3.65 15.46 -10.54
C GLN A 127 -4.25 14.05 -10.40
N PRO A 128 -5.59 13.91 -10.25
CA PRO A 128 -6.20 12.61 -10.16
C PRO A 128 -5.93 11.76 -11.40
N VAL A 129 -5.52 10.53 -11.19
CA VAL A 129 -5.31 9.56 -12.29
C VAL A 129 -6.66 9.12 -12.87
N THR A 130 -6.68 8.80 -14.16
CA THR A 130 -7.91 8.44 -14.90
C THR A 130 -8.65 7.23 -14.31
N ASN A 131 -7.97 6.35 -13.57
CA ASN A 131 -8.63 5.21 -12.92
C ASN A 131 -9.67 5.61 -11.84
N LEU A 132 -9.70 6.88 -11.43
CA LEU A 132 -10.77 7.42 -10.61
C LEU A 132 -12.13 7.27 -11.29
N VAL A 133 -12.17 7.44 -12.61
CA VAL A 133 -13.40 7.51 -13.39
C VAL A 133 -13.63 6.34 -14.34
N THR A 134 -12.60 5.55 -14.66
CA THR A 134 -12.73 4.41 -15.59
C THR A 134 -13.77 3.36 -15.15
N GLY A 135 -13.99 3.21 -13.84
CA GLY A 135 -15.02 2.32 -13.33
C GLY A 135 -16.44 2.70 -13.77
N ASN A 136 -16.69 3.95 -14.14
CA ASN A 136 -18.00 4.41 -14.60
C ASN A 136 -18.36 3.86 -16.00
N ALA A 137 -17.38 3.38 -16.75
CA ALA A 137 -17.57 2.68 -18.02
C ALA A 137 -18.13 1.26 -17.88
N THR A 138 -18.02 0.68 -16.68
CA THR A 138 -18.57 -0.67 -16.40
C THR A 138 -20.03 -0.64 -15.96
N ASN A 139 -20.61 0.55 -15.84
CA ASN A 139 -22.02 0.73 -15.50
C ASN A 139 -22.91 0.55 -16.73
N PRO A 140 -24.16 0.07 -16.56
CA PRO A 140 -25.17 0.14 -17.62
C PRO A 140 -25.37 1.58 -18.13
N PRO A 141 -25.78 1.79 -19.37
CA PRO A 141 -26.28 0.80 -20.34
C PRO A 141 -25.20 0.19 -21.24
N PHE A 142 -23.95 0.71 -21.23
CA PHE A 142 -22.93 0.30 -22.20
C PHE A 142 -22.23 -1.00 -21.80
N ALA A 143 -22.05 -1.20 -20.50
CA ALA A 143 -21.50 -2.42 -19.96
C ALA A 143 -22.20 -2.80 -18.65
N THR A 144 -22.13 -4.07 -18.29
CA THR A 144 -22.65 -4.59 -17.03
C THR A 144 -21.74 -5.67 -16.50
N SER A 145 -21.31 -5.52 -15.26
CA SER A 145 -20.60 -6.59 -14.56
C SER A 145 -21.59 -7.65 -14.12
N VAL A 146 -21.32 -8.89 -14.45
CA VAL A 146 -22.13 -10.06 -14.09
C VAL A 146 -21.32 -10.93 -13.16
N ALA A 147 -21.87 -11.25 -12.00
CA ALA A 147 -21.31 -12.20 -11.05
C ALA A 147 -22.39 -13.25 -10.74
N LEU A 148 -22.13 -14.48 -11.07
CA LEU A 148 -23.09 -15.57 -10.84
C LEU A 148 -22.45 -16.65 -9.97
N PRO A 149 -23.11 -17.08 -8.88
CA PRO A 149 -22.83 -18.37 -8.28
C PRO A 149 -23.25 -19.47 -9.26
N ILE A 150 -22.31 -20.34 -9.58
CA ILE A 150 -22.54 -21.43 -10.53
C ILE A 150 -22.91 -22.68 -9.75
N THR A 151 -24.08 -23.25 -10.04
CA THR A 151 -24.52 -24.50 -9.43
C THR A 151 -24.05 -25.69 -10.29
N ILE A 152 -23.20 -26.53 -9.72
CA ILE A 152 -22.77 -27.80 -10.33
C ILE A 152 -23.96 -28.77 -10.32
N PRO A 153 -24.21 -29.53 -11.42
CA PRO A 153 -23.37 -29.80 -12.58
C PRO A 153 -23.78 -29.06 -13.87
N THR A 154 -24.64 -28.06 -13.81
CA THR A 154 -25.29 -27.48 -15.01
C THR A 154 -24.45 -26.41 -15.71
N THR A 155 -23.47 -25.84 -15.03
CA THR A 155 -22.66 -24.75 -15.61
C THR A 155 -21.20 -25.19 -15.81
N LYS A 156 -20.79 -25.24 -17.07
CA LYS A 156 -19.44 -25.54 -17.51
C LYS A 156 -18.77 -24.27 -18.08
N LEU A 157 -17.47 -24.29 -18.20
CA LEU A 157 -16.72 -23.22 -18.89
C LEU A 157 -17.33 -22.85 -20.24
N SER A 158 -17.86 -23.83 -20.97
CA SER A 158 -18.40 -23.65 -22.33
C SER A 158 -19.75 -22.92 -22.38
N ASN A 159 -20.55 -22.92 -21.31
CA ASN A 159 -21.89 -22.33 -21.30
C ASN A 159 -22.10 -21.20 -20.29
N ALA A 160 -21.06 -20.82 -19.51
CA ALA A 160 -21.19 -19.84 -18.45
C ALA A 160 -21.73 -18.48 -18.94
N ILE A 161 -21.30 -18.02 -20.13
CA ILE A 161 -21.75 -16.75 -20.70
C ILE A 161 -23.22 -16.82 -21.15
N THR A 162 -23.67 -17.95 -21.65
CA THR A 162 -25.05 -18.13 -22.13
C THR A 162 -26.06 -18.33 -20.97
N VAL A 163 -25.58 -18.79 -19.81
CA VAL A 163 -26.38 -18.94 -18.58
C VAL A 163 -26.40 -17.65 -17.76
N ALA A 164 -25.43 -16.78 -17.99
CA ALA A 164 -25.36 -15.47 -17.35
C ALA A 164 -26.54 -14.60 -17.82
N VAL A 165 -27.39 -14.18 -16.88
CA VAL A 165 -28.52 -13.29 -17.18
C VAL A 165 -28.01 -11.84 -17.04
N PRO A 166 -27.89 -11.08 -18.14
CA PRO A 166 -27.52 -9.67 -18.07
C PRO A 166 -28.58 -8.89 -17.28
N GLY A 167 -28.13 -8.02 -16.35
CA GLY A 167 -29.01 -7.11 -15.66
C GLY A 167 -29.78 -7.71 -14.47
N ALA A 168 -29.49 -8.94 -14.06
CA ALA A 168 -30.10 -9.53 -12.86
C ALA A 168 -29.77 -8.77 -11.57
N THR A 169 -28.58 -8.16 -11.49
CA THR A 169 -28.15 -7.26 -10.42
C THR A 169 -27.15 -6.25 -10.97
N VAL A 170 -27.00 -5.10 -10.30
CA VAL A 170 -26.03 -4.07 -10.68
C VAL A 170 -25.12 -3.75 -9.49
N SER A 171 -23.82 -3.63 -9.78
CA SER A 171 -22.80 -3.17 -8.82
C SER A 171 -22.15 -1.89 -9.36
N PRO A 172 -22.79 -0.73 -9.22
CA PRO A 172 -22.32 0.47 -9.86
C PRO A 172 -21.03 1.00 -9.26
N SER A 173 -20.25 1.64 -10.12
CA SER A 173 -19.08 2.42 -9.75
C SER A 173 -19.39 3.89 -9.94
N SER A 174 -19.03 4.74 -8.99
CA SER A 174 -19.24 6.17 -9.06
C SER A 174 -18.12 6.95 -8.38
N SER A 175 -18.03 8.21 -8.70
CA SER A 175 -17.14 9.16 -8.02
C SER A 175 -18.00 10.25 -7.37
N ASP A 176 -17.52 10.80 -6.27
CA ASP A 176 -18.16 11.92 -5.58
C ASP A 176 -18.21 13.14 -6.55
N PRO A 177 -19.38 13.72 -6.83
CA PRO A 177 -19.47 14.97 -7.57
C PRO A 177 -18.69 16.12 -6.94
N GLY A 178 -18.54 16.12 -5.62
CA GLY A 178 -17.71 17.05 -4.84
C GLY A 178 -16.25 16.64 -4.68
N PHE A 179 -15.74 15.73 -5.50
CA PHE A 179 -14.36 15.27 -5.41
C PHE A 179 -13.37 16.42 -5.54
N GLU A 180 -12.51 16.57 -4.54
CA GLU A 180 -11.43 17.56 -4.52
C GLU A 180 -10.08 16.92 -4.83
N ASN A 181 -9.21 17.70 -5.47
CA ASN A 181 -7.85 17.27 -5.75
C ASN A 181 -7.09 17.03 -4.44
N ALA A 182 -6.39 15.92 -4.36
CA ALA A 182 -5.48 15.67 -3.26
C ALA A 182 -4.34 16.70 -3.25
N TYR A 183 -3.89 17.07 -2.07
CA TYR A 183 -2.69 17.85 -1.91
C TYR A 183 -1.86 17.38 -0.73
N VAL A 184 -0.57 17.62 -0.83
CA VAL A 184 0.40 17.33 0.24
C VAL A 184 1.00 18.63 0.72
N GLN A 185 0.87 18.89 2.01
CA GLN A 185 1.68 19.88 2.72
C GLN A 185 2.99 19.20 3.13
N SER A 186 4.12 19.81 2.84
CA SER A 186 5.43 19.27 3.16
C SER A 186 6.26 20.37 3.81
N TRP A 187 6.95 20.03 4.90
CA TRP A 187 7.87 20.95 5.57
C TRP A 187 9.09 20.23 6.09
N ASN A 188 10.19 20.95 6.13
CA ASN A 188 11.45 20.44 6.65
C ASN A 188 12.26 21.54 7.35
N LEU A 189 13.14 21.09 8.24
CA LEU A 189 14.19 21.87 8.84
C LEU A 189 15.46 21.02 8.86
N ASN A 190 16.54 21.52 8.27
CA ASN A 190 17.81 20.82 8.19
C ASN A 190 18.92 21.72 8.72
N ILE A 191 19.77 21.18 9.58
CA ILE A 191 20.96 21.83 10.12
C ILE A 191 22.15 20.99 9.71
N GLU A 192 22.97 21.52 8.85
CA GLU A 192 24.21 20.91 8.39
C GLU A 192 25.40 21.65 8.95
N ARG A 193 26.41 20.91 9.45
CA ARG A 193 27.65 21.47 9.91
C ARG A 193 28.86 20.63 9.50
N GLU A 194 29.84 21.26 8.93
CA GLU A 194 31.17 20.67 8.76
C GLU A 194 31.91 20.71 10.11
N ILE A 195 32.03 19.53 10.73
CA ILE A 195 32.67 19.38 12.06
C ILE A 195 34.19 19.39 11.94
N LYS A 196 34.68 18.77 10.89
CA LYS A 196 36.11 18.71 10.57
C LYS A 196 36.26 18.66 9.06
N SER A 197 37.40 19.14 8.53
CA SER A 197 37.63 19.13 7.08
C SER A 197 37.25 17.78 6.44
N GLY A 198 36.27 17.84 5.56
CA GLY A 198 35.70 16.67 4.86
C GLY A 198 34.76 15.78 5.68
N LEU A 199 34.32 16.16 6.89
CA LEU A 199 33.27 15.49 7.67
C LEU A 199 32.16 16.49 7.95
N ALA A 200 31.00 16.27 7.31
CA ALA A 200 29.77 17.02 7.56
C ALA A 200 28.73 16.13 8.25
N ILE A 201 28.04 16.71 9.23
CA ILE A 201 26.89 16.10 9.90
C ILE A 201 25.68 16.96 9.58
N THR A 202 24.59 16.30 9.17
CA THR A 202 23.28 16.95 9.00
C THR A 202 22.28 16.30 9.94
N ALA A 203 21.55 17.10 10.70
CA ALA A 203 20.36 16.69 11.43
C ALA A 203 19.14 17.39 10.81
N GLY A 204 18.10 16.65 10.55
CA GLY A 204 16.92 17.20 9.90
C GLY A 204 15.62 16.61 10.43
N TYR A 205 14.57 17.41 10.38
CA TYR A 205 13.19 17.01 10.57
C TYR A 205 12.46 17.20 9.24
N PHE A 206 11.72 16.19 8.83
CA PHE A 206 10.84 16.22 7.66
C PHE A 206 9.46 15.75 8.05
N ALA A 207 8.44 16.46 7.59
CA ALA A 207 7.07 16.02 7.75
C ALA A 207 6.24 16.31 6.50
N SER A 208 5.23 15.48 6.29
CA SER A 208 4.24 15.69 5.26
C SER A 208 2.85 15.29 5.74
N LYS A 209 1.83 15.99 5.24
CA LYS A 209 0.42 15.70 5.48
C LYS A 209 -0.32 15.67 4.14
N GLY A 210 -0.82 14.50 3.77
CA GLY A 210 -1.75 14.35 2.66
C GLY A 210 -3.16 14.65 3.11
N THR A 211 -3.89 15.41 2.31
CA THR A 211 -5.28 15.81 2.53
C THR A 211 -6.05 15.58 1.24
N HIS A 212 -7.35 15.28 1.34
CA HIS A 212 -8.22 14.93 0.21
C HIS A 212 -7.70 13.74 -0.60
N LEU A 213 -6.99 12.81 0.06
CA LEU A 213 -6.53 11.59 -0.58
C LEU A 213 -7.74 10.73 -0.97
N ARG A 214 -7.63 10.10 -2.14
CA ARG A 214 -8.70 9.24 -2.62
C ARG A 214 -8.93 8.06 -1.68
N LEU A 215 -10.18 7.88 -1.29
CA LEU A 215 -10.69 6.67 -0.67
C LEU A 215 -11.77 6.03 -1.55
N THR A 216 -11.93 4.73 -1.38
CA THR A 216 -13.02 3.99 -2.01
C THR A 216 -13.81 3.29 -0.91
N ARG A 217 -15.11 3.48 -0.90
CA ARG A 217 -16.01 2.80 0.03
C ARG A 217 -17.21 2.17 -0.67
N ASN A 218 -17.91 1.29 0.01
CA ASN A 218 -19.14 0.69 -0.46
C ASN A 218 -20.33 1.42 0.17
N LEU A 219 -21.03 2.27 -0.60
CA LEU A 219 -22.22 2.97 -0.10
C LEU A 219 -23.39 2.02 0.21
N ASN A 220 -23.38 0.84 -0.39
CA ASN A 220 -24.41 -0.18 -0.19
C ASN A 220 -23.91 -1.34 0.68
N GLN A 221 -23.07 -1.01 1.67
CA GLN A 221 -22.56 -1.97 2.64
C GLN A 221 -23.73 -2.60 3.40
N THR A 222 -23.69 -3.90 3.56
CA THR A 222 -24.71 -4.66 4.29
C THR A 222 -24.66 -4.32 5.79
N PHE A 223 -25.81 -4.20 6.40
CA PHE A 223 -25.97 -4.08 7.86
C PHE A 223 -27.02 -5.10 8.33
N LEU A 224 -27.05 -5.36 9.63
CA LEU A 224 -28.07 -6.23 10.24
C LEU A 224 -29.28 -5.41 10.63
N ASN A 225 -30.45 -5.79 10.16
CA ASN A 225 -31.70 -5.19 10.61
C ASN A 225 -32.12 -5.73 12.00
N ALA A 226 -33.21 -5.23 12.56
CA ALA A 226 -33.72 -5.66 13.86
C ALA A 226 -34.04 -7.17 13.96
N ALA A 227 -34.32 -7.83 12.83
CA ALA A 227 -34.53 -9.28 12.74
C ALA A 227 -33.23 -10.07 12.50
N LEU A 228 -32.06 -9.41 12.64
CA LEU A 228 -30.73 -9.99 12.42
C LEU A 228 -30.56 -10.56 10.99
N VAL A 229 -31.22 -9.93 10.02
CA VAL A 229 -31.11 -10.29 8.61
C VAL A 229 -30.17 -9.29 7.93
N PRO A 230 -29.14 -9.77 7.20
CA PRO A 230 -28.28 -8.91 6.39
C PRO A 230 -29.12 -8.14 5.36
N THR A 231 -29.11 -6.82 5.46
CA THR A 231 -29.91 -5.92 4.63
C THR A 231 -29.01 -4.85 4.03
N ARG A 232 -29.34 -4.36 2.86
CA ARG A 232 -28.65 -3.27 2.20
C ARG A 232 -29.44 -1.98 2.31
N PRO A 233 -28.79 -0.80 2.50
CA PRO A 233 -29.46 0.51 2.45
C PRO A 233 -30.28 0.72 1.18
N PHE A 234 -29.72 0.28 0.05
CA PHE A 234 -30.33 0.39 -1.28
C PHE A 234 -30.49 -1.01 -1.87
N PRO A 235 -31.64 -1.68 -1.68
CA PRO A 235 -31.83 -3.06 -2.18
C PRO A 235 -31.97 -3.10 -3.72
N ALA A 236 -32.51 -2.03 -4.33
CA ALA A 236 -32.65 -1.88 -5.77
C ALA A 236 -32.51 -0.43 -6.20
N LEU A 237 -32.25 -0.17 -7.47
CA LEU A 237 -32.36 1.16 -8.06
C LEU A 237 -33.79 1.67 -7.96
N SER A 238 -33.93 3.01 -7.91
CA SER A 238 -35.24 3.66 -7.96
C SER A 238 -36.05 3.17 -9.18
N PRO A 239 -37.37 2.96 -9.02
CA PRO A 239 -38.23 2.69 -10.17
C PRO A 239 -38.23 3.80 -11.22
N THR A 240 -37.81 5.02 -10.83
CA THR A 240 -37.68 6.17 -11.72
C THR A 240 -36.25 6.37 -12.25
N SER A 241 -35.34 5.44 -11.99
CA SER A 241 -33.98 5.50 -12.51
C SER A 241 -33.98 5.49 -14.04
N PRO A 242 -33.33 6.43 -14.72
CA PRO A 242 -33.24 6.46 -16.18
C PRO A 242 -32.57 5.23 -16.78
N ILE A 243 -31.70 4.58 -16.02
CA ILE A 243 -30.98 3.38 -16.41
C ILE A 243 -31.31 2.26 -15.42
N ALA A 244 -31.65 1.10 -15.92
CA ALA A 244 -31.95 -0.13 -15.15
C ALA A 244 -32.94 0.11 -13.98
N PRO A 245 -34.14 0.70 -14.20
CA PRO A 245 -35.10 1.00 -13.14
C PRO A 245 -35.51 -0.25 -12.38
N GLY A 246 -35.54 -0.19 -11.04
CA GLY A 246 -35.95 -1.27 -10.17
C GLY A 246 -35.01 -2.47 -10.11
N VAL A 247 -33.89 -2.44 -10.79
CA VAL A 247 -32.93 -3.57 -10.78
C VAL A 247 -32.25 -3.68 -9.41
N PRO A 248 -32.13 -4.90 -8.84
CA PRO A 248 -31.47 -5.11 -7.56
C PRO A 248 -30.03 -4.63 -7.54
N LEU A 249 -29.67 -3.92 -6.47
CA LEU A 249 -28.33 -3.38 -6.24
C LEU A 249 -27.50 -4.30 -5.35
N GLN A 250 -26.26 -4.51 -5.76
CA GLN A 250 -25.20 -5.11 -4.93
C GLN A 250 -24.33 -4.00 -4.32
N ASN A 251 -23.01 -4.17 -4.34
CA ASN A 251 -22.09 -3.14 -3.84
C ASN A 251 -22.14 -1.90 -4.73
N ILE A 252 -22.07 -0.72 -4.12
CA ILE A 252 -21.89 0.56 -4.81
C ILE A 252 -20.47 1.04 -4.50
N THR A 253 -19.58 0.92 -5.48
CA THR A 253 -18.20 1.36 -5.35
C THR A 253 -18.13 2.87 -5.53
N PHE A 254 -17.91 3.60 -4.44
CA PHE A 254 -17.88 5.06 -4.43
C PHE A 254 -16.49 5.58 -4.13
N ARG A 255 -15.99 6.48 -4.96
CA ARG A 255 -14.67 7.10 -4.82
C ARG A 255 -14.81 8.54 -4.38
N GLU A 256 -14.19 8.87 -3.26
CA GLU A 256 -14.27 10.18 -2.62
C GLU A 256 -12.88 10.67 -2.18
N SER A 257 -12.77 11.96 -1.89
CA SER A 257 -11.53 12.64 -1.47
C SER A 257 -11.47 12.89 0.04
N THR A 258 -11.80 11.88 0.83
CA THR A 258 -11.88 11.98 2.31
C THR A 258 -10.66 11.42 3.05
N GLY A 259 -9.72 10.82 2.33
CA GLY A 259 -8.51 10.23 2.90
C GLY A 259 -7.52 11.26 3.42
N ASN A 260 -6.79 10.87 4.45
CA ASN A 260 -5.71 11.67 5.02
C ASN A 260 -4.50 10.78 5.33
N SER A 261 -3.32 11.37 5.26
CA SER A 261 -2.08 10.74 5.72
C SER A 261 -1.21 11.73 6.47
N SER A 262 -0.30 11.22 7.29
CA SER A 262 0.74 12.01 7.94
C SER A 262 2.02 11.21 8.05
N TYR A 263 3.13 11.84 7.70
CA TYR A 263 4.47 11.30 7.87
C TYR A 263 5.32 12.29 8.66
N ASN A 264 6.07 11.80 9.63
CA ASN A 264 7.01 12.59 10.40
C ASN A 264 8.31 11.80 10.53
N ALA A 265 9.44 12.45 10.30
CA ALA A 265 10.75 11.83 10.39
C ALA A 265 11.79 12.79 10.99
N LEU A 266 12.56 12.29 11.93
CA LEU A 266 13.83 12.84 12.36
C LEU A 266 14.95 12.03 11.69
N TRP A 267 15.91 12.68 11.07
CA TRP A 267 17.01 11.99 10.43
C TRP A 267 18.35 12.66 10.71
N VAL A 268 19.39 11.85 10.74
CA VAL A 268 20.78 12.31 10.92
C VAL A 268 21.64 11.63 9.87
N THR A 269 22.47 12.41 9.18
CA THR A 269 23.49 11.87 8.28
C THR A 269 24.88 12.33 8.67
N ALA A 270 25.86 11.47 8.41
CA ALA A 270 27.27 11.80 8.52
C ALA A 270 27.98 11.46 7.22
N ASN A 271 28.52 12.47 6.56
CA ASN A 271 29.21 12.36 5.27
C ASN A 271 30.68 12.65 5.43
N LYS A 272 31.52 11.67 5.19
CA LYS A 272 32.98 11.79 5.21
C LYS A 272 33.51 11.68 3.79
N ARG A 273 34.09 12.78 3.28
CA ARG A 273 34.81 12.75 2.00
C ARG A 273 36.10 11.93 2.15
N LEU A 274 36.54 11.34 1.04
CA LEU A 274 37.77 10.55 1.03
C LEU A 274 38.96 11.37 1.56
N SER A 275 39.45 10.95 2.68
CA SER A 275 40.69 11.50 3.25
C SER A 275 41.35 10.45 4.12
N ARG A 276 42.69 10.37 4.03
CA ARG A 276 43.48 9.34 4.71
C ARG A 276 42.94 7.89 4.45
N GLY A 277 42.50 7.66 3.21
CA GLY A 277 41.97 6.37 2.79
C GLY A 277 40.54 6.05 3.21
N LEU A 278 39.87 6.88 4.04
CA LEU A 278 38.51 6.61 4.53
C LEU A 278 37.49 7.56 3.92
N GLN A 279 36.43 6.98 3.36
CA GLN A 279 35.20 7.65 2.94
C GLN A 279 33.99 6.88 3.49
N PHE A 280 32.97 7.58 3.97
CA PHE A 280 31.69 6.94 4.32
C PHE A 280 30.52 7.92 4.22
N ASN A 281 29.34 7.35 4.05
CA ASN A 281 28.04 7.99 4.20
C ASN A 281 27.21 7.13 5.17
N ALA A 282 26.77 7.70 6.28
CA ALA A 282 25.88 7.06 7.24
C ALA A 282 24.59 7.87 7.35
N SER A 283 23.46 7.19 7.40
CA SER A 283 22.13 7.80 7.55
C SER A 283 21.31 7.01 8.54
N TYR A 284 20.71 7.70 9.49
CA TYR A 284 19.72 7.14 10.40
C TYR A 284 18.44 7.94 10.31
N THR A 285 17.31 7.24 10.24
CA THR A 285 15.97 7.84 10.22
C THR A 285 15.10 7.19 11.29
N PHE A 286 14.48 8.03 12.08
CA PHE A 286 13.39 7.66 12.99
C PHE A 286 12.11 8.28 12.46
N SER A 287 11.10 7.46 12.10
CA SER A 287 9.92 7.97 11.41
C SER A 287 8.63 7.28 11.84
N LYS A 288 7.51 7.93 11.50
CA LYS A 288 6.16 7.39 11.64
C LYS A 288 5.29 7.83 10.49
N SER A 289 4.68 6.86 9.80
CA SER A 289 3.68 7.06 8.76
C SER A 289 2.33 6.53 9.22
N ILE A 290 1.28 7.35 9.07
CA ILE A 290 -0.10 7.01 9.43
C ILE A 290 -1.00 7.39 8.26
N ASP A 291 -1.92 6.51 7.89
CA ASP A 291 -2.94 6.74 6.88
C ASP A 291 -4.23 5.98 7.16
N TYR A 292 -5.22 6.10 6.28
CA TYR A 292 -6.43 5.28 6.26
C TYR A 292 -6.30 4.09 5.30
N ASN A 293 -5.47 4.24 4.27
CA ASN A 293 -5.25 3.26 3.22
C ASN A 293 -3.88 3.47 2.59
N SER A 294 -3.01 2.48 2.71
CA SER A 294 -1.65 2.51 2.15
C SER A 294 -1.56 2.01 0.71
N GLN A 295 -2.61 1.37 0.19
CA GLN A 295 -2.62 0.87 -1.19
C GLN A 295 -3.01 1.98 -2.16
N SER A 296 -2.15 2.22 -3.14
CA SER A 296 -2.22 3.40 -4.00
C SER A 296 -3.42 3.45 -4.94
N SER A 297 -4.08 2.34 -5.30
CA SER A 297 -5.00 2.45 -6.42
C SER A 297 -6.21 1.54 -6.46
N GLN A 298 -6.20 0.36 -5.91
CA GLN A 298 -7.19 -0.64 -6.34
C GLN A 298 -7.87 -1.44 -5.24
N GLY A 299 -7.44 -1.32 -4.01
CA GLY A 299 -8.02 -2.06 -2.90
C GLY A 299 -8.97 -1.21 -2.09
N VAL A 300 -10.15 -1.69 -1.86
CA VAL A 300 -10.92 -1.21 -0.74
C VAL A 300 -10.31 -1.85 0.49
N THR A 301 -9.79 -1.02 1.37
CA THR A 301 -9.11 -1.47 2.58
C THR A 301 -9.88 -1.14 3.83
N LEU A 302 -10.98 -0.40 3.70
CA LEU A 302 -11.84 -0.06 4.81
C LEU A 302 -12.59 -1.31 5.28
N GLN A 303 -12.51 -1.59 6.58
CA GLN A 303 -13.31 -2.63 7.19
C GLN A 303 -14.79 -2.25 7.22
N ASP A 304 -15.07 -0.99 7.60
CA ASP A 304 -16.41 -0.43 7.66
C ASP A 304 -16.48 0.86 6.84
N SER A 305 -17.24 0.83 5.76
CA SER A 305 -17.43 1.99 4.86
C SER A 305 -18.13 3.17 5.54
N ASN A 306 -18.82 2.93 6.66
CA ASN A 306 -19.49 3.96 7.44
C ASN A 306 -18.62 4.50 8.60
N ASN A 307 -17.47 3.87 8.86
CA ASN A 307 -16.54 4.28 9.91
C ASN A 307 -15.09 4.36 9.39
N ILE A 308 -14.83 5.31 8.50
CA ILE A 308 -13.50 5.53 7.92
C ILE A 308 -12.42 5.71 9.00
N LYS A 309 -12.77 6.37 10.11
CA LYS A 309 -11.82 6.63 11.22
C LYS A 309 -11.32 5.34 11.89
N GLY A 310 -12.11 4.27 11.85
CA GLY A 310 -11.74 2.96 12.38
C GLY A 310 -10.57 2.29 11.64
N ASP A 311 -10.28 2.75 10.42
CA ASP A 311 -9.15 2.25 9.62
C ASP A 311 -7.88 3.11 9.73
N ARG A 312 -7.90 4.17 10.56
CA ARG A 312 -6.69 4.97 10.80
C ARG A 312 -5.65 4.17 11.57
N GLY A 313 -4.51 3.91 10.94
CA GLY A 313 -3.42 3.11 11.51
C GLY A 313 -2.08 3.44 10.88
N LEU A 314 -1.03 2.72 11.28
CA LEU A 314 0.27 2.82 10.62
C LEU A 314 0.13 2.47 9.14
N SER A 315 0.93 3.11 8.29
CA SER A 315 1.02 2.74 6.88
C SER A 315 1.67 1.37 6.71
N ASP A 316 1.28 0.60 5.71
CA ASP A 316 1.83 -0.75 5.46
C ASP A 316 3.36 -0.75 5.28
N PHE A 317 3.91 0.37 4.85
CA PHE A 317 5.33 0.61 4.63
C PHE A 317 6.01 1.38 5.77
N ASP A 318 5.34 1.63 6.90
CA ASP A 318 5.97 2.29 8.06
C ASP A 318 7.19 1.49 8.52
N ALA A 319 8.31 2.18 8.68
CA ALA A 319 9.52 1.64 9.24
C ALA A 319 10.03 2.61 10.31
N ARG A 320 9.85 2.23 11.58
CA ARG A 320 10.14 3.10 12.72
C ARG A 320 11.60 3.55 12.76
N HIS A 321 12.52 2.64 12.48
CA HIS A 321 13.95 2.87 12.49
C HIS A 321 14.55 2.36 11.19
N ARG A 322 15.38 3.18 10.55
CA ARG A 322 16.18 2.77 9.42
C ARG A 322 17.58 3.35 9.56
N PHE A 323 18.58 2.48 9.48
CA PHE A 323 19.98 2.83 9.47
C PHE A 323 20.65 2.27 8.22
N VAL A 324 21.40 3.11 7.51
CA VAL A 324 22.20 2.69 6.36
C VAL A 324 23.57 3.34 6.49
N ILE A 325 24.60 2.55 6.34
CA ILE A 325 25.96 3.06 6.19
C ILE A 325 26.61 2.42 4.97
N SER A 326 27.23 3.23 4.15
CA SER A 326 28.09 2.77 3.07
C SER A 326 29.46 3.44 3.20
N GLY A 327 30.50 2.68 2.97
CA GLY A 327 31.83 3.22 3.11
C GLY A 327 32.88 2.43 2.35
N LEU A 328 34.02 3.06 2.17
CA LEU A 328 35.21 2.43 1.62
C LEU A 328 36.44 2.82 2.46
N TYR A 329 37.39 1.92 2.52
CA TYR A 329 38.67 2.15 3.15
C TYR A 329 39.81 1.65 2.26
N GLU A 330 40.67 2.58 1.85
CA GLU A 330 41.91 2.27 1.14
C GLU A 330 43.00 2.00 2.17
N LEU A 331 43.62 0.84 2.11
CA LEU A 331 44.72 0.52 3.04
C LEU A 331 45.94 1.44 2.80
N PRO A 332 46.59 1.93 3.87
CA PRO A 332 47.62 2.95 3.80
C PRO A 332 48.98 2.41 3.34
N PHE A 333 48.99 1.37 2.51
CA PHE A 333 50.22 0.86 1.92
C PHE A 333 50.63 1.66 0.67
N LYS A 334 51.92 1.74 0.41
CA LYS A 334 52.41 2.40 -0.82
C LYS A 334 51.75 1.74 -2.05
N LYS A 335 51.13 2.57 -2.91
CA LYS A 335 50.32 2.07 -4.04
C LYS A 335 51.10 1.18 -5.02
N ASP A 336 52.40 1.37 -5.12
CA ASP A 336 53.29 0.63 -6.03
C ASP A 336 53.94 -0.59 -5.33
N SER A 337 53.63 -0.87 -4.07
CA SER A 337 54.10 -2.07 -3.39
C SER A 337 53.13 -3.27 -3.61
N ALA A 338 53.65 -4.48 -3.47
CA ALA A 338 52.83 -5.68 -3.57
C ALA A 338 51.65 -5.70 -2.58
N LEU A 339 51.80 -5.04 -1.43
CA LEU A 339 50.76 -4.84 -0.42
C LEU A 339 49.88 -3.62 -0.66
N GLY A 340 50.19 -2.74 -1.63
CA GLY A 340 49.40 -1.54 -1.95
C GLY A 340 48.18 -1.83 -2.78
N GLY A 341 47.30 -0.82 -2.94
CA GLY A 341 46.13 -0.89 -3.82
C GLY A 341 44.97 -1.74 -3.33
N TRP A 342 44.94 -2.12 -2.04
CA TRP A 342 43.78 -2.78 -1.43
C TRP A 342 42.75 -1.75 -0.98
N GLN A 343 41.49 -2.03 -1.28
CA GLN A 343 40.33 -1.26 -0.87
C GLN A 343 39.25 -2.21 -0.34
N PHE A 344 38.71 -1.88 0.81
CA PHE A 344 37.52 -2.53 1.37
C PHE A 344 36.34 -1.60 1.21
N SER A 345 35.17 -2.14 0.86
CA SER A 345 33.93 -1.38 0.94
C SER A 345 32.82 -2.23 1.55
N ALA A 346 31.92 -1.56 2.26
CA ALA A 346 30.78 -2.20 2.88
C ALA A 346 29.53 -1.34 2.75
N ILE A 347 28.37 -2.00 2.66
CA ILE A 347 27.06 -1.42 2.80
C ILE A 347 26.32 -2.20 3.88
N VAL A 348 25.90 -1.52 4.94
CA VAL A 348 25.08 -2.11 6.01
C VAL A 348 23.73 -1.44 6.02
N GLN A 349 22.68 -2.23 6.03
CA GLN A 349 21.29 -1.76 6.10
C GLN A 349 20.59 -2.46 7.26
N LEU A 350 19.99 -1.66 8.16
CA LEU A 350 19.17 -2.13 9.26
C LEU A 350 17.83 -1.40 9.21
N GLN A 351 16.74 -2.13 9.29
CA GLN A 351 15.40 -1.54 9.29
C GLN A 351 14.46 -2.32 10.21
N SER A 352 13.64 -1.61 10.99
CA SER A 352 12.56 -2.23 11.75
C SER A 352 11.51 -2.86 10.82
N GLY A 353 10.78 -3.84 11.34
CA GLY A 353 9.72 -4.51 10.60
C GLY A 353 8.59 -3.57 10.15
N ASN A 354 7.95 -3.94 9.05
CA ASN A 354 6.76 -3.25 8.57
C ASN A 354 5.51 -3.77 9.29
N PRO A 355 4.47 -2.95 9.45
CA PRO A 355 3.23 -3.36 10.10
C PRO A 355 2.43 -4.37 9.29
N VAL A 356 1.63 -5.18 10.00
CA VAL A 356 0.74 -6.22 9.45
C VAL A 356 -0.65 -6.03 10.00
N THR A 357 -1.65 -6.08 9.11
CA THR A 357 -3.07 -6.12 9.48
C THR A 357 -3.55 -7.56 9.52
N LEU A 358 -4.15 -7.99 10.62
CA LEU A 358 -4.83 -9.27 10.69
C LEU A 358 -6.17 -9.21 9.99
N LEU A 359 -6.50 -10.27 9.25
CA LEU A 359 -7.78 -10.44 8.55
C LEU A 359 -8.51 -11.65 9.13
N ALA A 360 -9.81 -11.57 9.23
CA ALA A 360 -10.63 -12.71 9.58
C ALA A 360 -10.79 -13.61 8.34
N GLY A 361 -10.41 -14.87 8.49
CA GLY A 361 -10.70 -15.91 7.49
C GLY A 361 -12.17 -16.33 7.52
N ASN A 362 -12.58 -17.07 6.50
CA ASN A 362 -13.89 -17.71 6.50
C ASN A 362 -13.94 -18.72 7.63
N ALA A 363 -14.86 -18.55 8.55
CA ALA A 363 -15.19 -19.60 9.50
C ALA A 363 -15.81 -20.77 8.71
N GLY A 364 -15.12 -21.90 8.69
CA GLY A 364 -15.61 -23.11 8.02
C GLY A 364 -17.03 -23.47 8.46
N ALA A 365 -17.73 -24.26 7.67
CA ALA A 365 -19.02 -24.82 8.07
C ALA A 365 -18.83 -25.62 9.37
N ILE A 366 -19.49 -25.19 10.44
CA ILE A 366 -19.62 -26.01 11.65
C ILE A 366 -20.72 -27.03 11.37
N THR A 367 -20.47 -28.29 11.69
CA THR A 367 -21.43 -29.38 11.56
C THR A 367 -22.77 -28.99 12.22
N GLY A 368 -23.82 -28.83 11.42
CA GLY A 368 -25.19 -28.53 11.89
C GLY A 368 -25.68 -27.10 11.75
N GLY A 369 -24.85 -26.17 11.28
CA GLY A 369 -25.25 -24.79 11.00
C GLY A 369 -25.39 -24.51 9.51
N ALA A 370 -26.26 -23.57 9.14
CA ALA A 370 -26.29 -23.03 7.78
C ALA A 370 -24.88 -22.54 7.38
N PRO A 371 -24.48 -22.67 6.09
CA PRO A 371 -23.18 -22.19 5.66
C PRO A 371 -23.02 -20.74 6.11
N ALA A 372 -21.94 -20.49 6.83
CA ALA A 372 -21.63 -19.14 7.30
C ALA A 372 -21.64 -18.21 6.09
N ALA A 373 -22.50 -17.20 6.13
CA ALA A 373 -22.37 -16.08 5.21
C ALA A 373 -20.91 -15.63 5.28
N ASN A 374 -20.23 -15.59 4.15
CA ASN A 374 -18.83 -15.18 4.10
C ASN A 374 -18.66 -13.86 4.84
N ALA A 375 -17.55 -13.72 5.61
CA ALA A 375 -17.19 -12.44 6.20
C ALA A 375 -17.28 -11.30 5.16
N ASN A 376 -16.97 -11.61 3.91
CA ASN A 376 -17.15 -10.74 2.75
C ASN A 376 -18.59 -10.31 2.47
N SER A 377 -19.61 -11.06 2.92
CA SER A 377 -21.01 -10.70 2.69
C SER A 377 -21.45 -9.49 3.52
N LEU A 378 -20.84 -9.26 4.69
CA LEU A 378 -21.15 -8.11 5.52
C LEU A 378 -20.55 -6.82 4.95
N THR A 379 -19.30 -6.86 4.52
CA THR A 379 -18.58 -5.68 4.03
C THR A 379 -18.70 -5.50 2.52
N GLY A 380 -19.01 -6.56 1.79
CA GLY A 380 -18.83 -6.66 0.35
C GLY A 380 -17.37 -6.65 -0.10
N LEU A 381 -16.43 -6.67 0.85
CA LEU A 381 -15.01 -6.46 0.68
C LEU A 381 -14.26 -7.43 1.60
N ALA A 382 -13.19 -8.02 1.11
CA ALA A 382 -12.41 -9.06 1.82
C ALA A 382 -11.51 -8.50 2.94
N THR A 383 -11.99 -7.57 3.76
CA THR A 383 -11.16 -6.81 4.71
C THR A 383 -11.64 -6.85 6.15
N LEU A 384 -12.54 -7.77 6.49
CA LEU A 384 -12.99 -7.94 7.87
C LEU A 384 -11.81 -8.35 8.74
N ARG A 385 -11.65 -7.69 9.88
CA ARG A 385 -10.62 -8.00 10.88
C ARG A 385 -11.21 -8.88 11.99
N PRO A 386 -10.38 -9.66 12.69
CA PRO A 386 -10.85 -10.40 13.87
C PRO A 386 -11.10 -9.45 15.05
N ASP A 387 -11.75 -9.96 16.10
CA ASP A 387 -11.74 -9.32 17.40
C ASP A 387 -10.42 -9.59 18.12
N VAL A 388 -10.07 -8.66 19.03
CA VAL A 388 -8.89 -8.79 19.87
C VAL A 388 -9.13 -9.92 20.89
N GLY A 389 -8.22 -10.88 20.90
CA GLY A 389 -8.15 -11.95 21.89
C GLY A 389 -7.07 -11.66 22.95
N ALA A 390 -6.29 -12.67 23.29
CA ALA A 390 -5.14 -12.52 24.17
C ALA A 390 -4.07 -11.59 23.56
N PRO A 391 -3.24 -10.92 24.35
CA PRO A 391 -2.13 -10.11 23.86
C PRO A 391 -1.21 -10.91 22.95
N ILE A 392 -0.85 -10.34 21.80
CA ILE A 392 0.10 -10.95 20.89
C ILE A 392 1.52 -10.67 21.38
N THR A 393 2.21 -11.74 21.76
CA THR A 393 3.64 -11.69 22.07
C THR A 393 4.42 -12.20 20.87
N ILE A 394 5.35 -11.39 20.35
CA ILE A 394 6.24 -11.79 19.26
C ILE A 394 7.36 -12.64 19.86
N SER A 395 7.36 -13.92 19.53
CA SER A 395 8.35 -14.90 20.00
C SER A 395 8.65 -15.89 18.87
N PRO A 396 9.59 -15.53 17.97
CA PRO A 396 9.90 -16.37 16.81
C PRO A 396 10.43 -17.75 17.23
N VAL A 397 9.73 -18.81 16.81
CA VAL A 397 10.13 -20.20 17.02
C VAL A 397 9.93 -21.00 15.73
N ALA A 398 10.55 -22.16 15.61
CA ALA A 398 10.26 -23.06 14.49
C ALA A 398 8.76 -23.41 14.49
N ALA A 399 8.11 -23.35 13.33
CA ALA A 399 6.71 -23.71 13.22
C ALA A 399 6.50 -25.19 13.58
N THR A 400 5.50 -25.46 14.39
CA THR A 400 5.18 -26.85 14.83
C THR A 400 4.56 -27.68 13.73
N THR A 401 3.95 -27.03 12.72
CA THR A 401 3.34 -27.66 11.55
C THR A 401 3.83 -26.99 10.28
N GLY A 402 4.38 -27.78 9.35
CA GLY A 402 4.94 -27.28 8.11
C GLY A 402 6.34 -26.67 8.25
N ASN A 403 6.84 -26.07 7.16
CA ASN A 403 8.13 -25.38 7.13
C ASN A 403 7.91 -23.89 7.40
N GLY A 404 8.67 -23.29 8.32
CA GLY A 404 8.61 -21.86 8.55
C GLY A 404 8.95 -21.43 9.96
N VAL A 405 8.77 -20.15 10.22
CA VAL A 405 8.97 -19.52 11.53
C VAL A 405 7.63 -19.01 12.05
N GLN A 406 7.19 -19.50 13.18
CA GLN A 406 6.04 -18.96 13.88
C GLN A 406 6.45 -17.65 14.55
N TRP A 407 5.87 -16.55 14.07
CA TRP A 407 6.17 -15.19 14.53
C TRP A 407 5.38 -14.80 15.78
N PHE A 408 4.12 -15.24 15.83
CA PHE A 408 3.25 -15.10 17.00
C PHE A 408 2.32 -16.32 17.10
N PRO A 409 1.66 -16.57 18.27
CA PRO A 409 0.78 -17.72 18.44
C PRO A 409 -0.33 -17.76 17.39
N ASN A 410 -0.54 -18.93 16.77
CA ASN A 410 -1.57 -19.15 15.73
C ASN A 410 -2.94 -19.57 16.26
N LEU A 411 -3.23 -19.29 17.53
CA LEU A 411 -4.46 -19.67 18.19
C LEU A 411 -5.59 -18.71 17.83
N VAL A 412 -6.65 -19.24 17.22
CA VAL A 412 -7.84 -18.51 16.81
C VAL A 412 -9.06 -19.12 17.49
N CYS A 413 -9.91 -18.26 18.06
CA CYS A 413 -11.18 -18.66 18.66
C CYS A 413 -12.33 -18.53 17.67
N ASP A 414 -13.14 -19.55 17.57
CA ASP A 414 -14.49 -19.50 16.98
C ASP A 414 -15.53 -19.49 18.11
N PRO A 415 -16.19 -18.36 18.39
CA PRO A 415 -17.10 -18.24 19.52
C PRO A 415 -18.48 -18.88 19.30
N ARG A 416 -18.71 -19.51 18.15
CA ARG A 416 -19.99 -20.15 17.83
C ARG A 416 -20.16 -21.48 18.58
N PRO A 417 -21.40 -21.94 18.82
CA PRO A 417 -21.66 -23.28 19.36
C PRO A 417 -20.99 -24.37 18.50
N GLY A 418 -20.23 -25.25 19.14
CA GLY A 418 -19.41 -26.28 18.47
C GLY A 418 -18.08 -25.76 17.89
N GLY A 419 -17.80 -24.46 18.02
CA GLY A 419 -16.51 -23.89 17.66
C GLY A 419 -15.44 -24.18 18.71
N SER A 420 -14.18 -23.99 18.34
CA SER A 420 -13.01 -24.15 19.20
C SER A 420 -12.50 -22.79 19.67
N CYS A 421 -12.42 -22.59 20.98
CA CYS A 421 -11.80 -21.41 21.60
C CYS A 421 -10.67 -21.84 22.53
N PRO A 422 -9.46 -22.07 22.00
CA PRO A 422 -8.32 -22.46 22.82
C PRO A 422 -7.92 -21.33 23.78
N ALA A 423 -7.49 -21.69 24.98
CA ALA A 423 -6.95 -20.72 25.93
C ALA A 423 -5.76 -19.97 25.29
N GLY A 424 -5.71 -18.66 25.47
CA GLY A 424 -4.68 -17.81 24.84
C GLY A 424 -4.89 -17.52 23.36
N ALA A 425 -6.08 -17.75 22.80
CA ALA A 425 -6.41 -17.34 21.45
C ALA A 425 -6.16 -15.84 21.24
N VAL A 426 -5.29 -15.51 20.28
CA VAL A 426 -4.87 -14.13 20.01
C VAL A 426 -5.84 -13.38 19.09
N ALA A 427 -6.61 -14.12 18.31
CA ALA A 427 -7.65 -13.59 17.44
C ALA A 427 -8.96 -14.36 17.68
N ILE A 428 -10.06 -13.62 17.74
CA ILE A 428 -11.40 -14.17 17.84
C ILE A 428 -12.12 -13.87 16.53
N LEU A 429 -12.75 -14.87 15.93
CA LEU A 429 -13.52 -14.61 14.72
C LEU A 429 -14.66 -13.64 15.04
N PRO A 430 -14.88 -12.59 14.22
CA PRO A 430 -15.85 -11.52 14.51
C PRO A 430 -17.26 -12.01 14.17
N VAL A 431 -17.71 -13.04 14.86
CA VAL A 431 -18.99 -13.70 14.65
C VAL A 431 -19.66 -14.00 16.00
N ALA A 432 -20.91 -13.59 16.13
CA ALA A 432 -21.77 -13.94 17.24
C ALA A 432 -22.78 -15.02 16.81
N PHE A 433 -23.28 -15.82 17.74
CA PHE A 433 -24.36 -16.76 17.49
C PHE A 433 -25.61 -16.28 18.25
N VAL A 434 -26.60 -15.81 17.49
CA VAL A 434 -27.82 -15.22 18.06
C VAL A 434 -29.03 -15.84 17.39
N SER A 435 -29.98 -16.34 18.19
CA SER A 435 -31.24 -16.93 17.71
C SER A 435 -31.03 -18.01 16.62
N GLY A 436 -30.04 -18.88 16.81
CA GLY A 436 -29.77 -19.98 15.88
C GLY A 436 -29.00 -19.58 14.60
N LYS A 437 -28.53 -18.34 14.49
CA LYS A 437 -27.81 -17.81 13.31
C LYS A 437 -26.42 -17.34 13.66
N SER A 438 -25.47 -17.57 12.74
CA SER A 438 -24.13 -16.99 12.81
C SER A 438 -24.15 -15.58 12.20
N ILE A 439 -23.81 -14.58 13.00
CA ILE A 439 -23.88 -13.17 12.64
C ILE A 439 -22.48 -12.56 12.72
N TYR A 440 -21.97 -12.10 11.59
CA TYR A 440 -20.69 -11.37 11.54
C TYR A 440 -20.86 -9.92 11.95
N HIS A 441 -19.87 -9.39 12.65
CA HIS A 441 -19.74 -7.98 13.00
C HIS A 441 -18.35 -7.45 12.60
N PHE A 442 -18.14 -6.14 12.70
CA PHE A 442 -16.83 -5.56 12.44
C PHE A 442 -15.92 -5.83 13.62
N GLY A 443 -14.80 -6.50 13.37
CA GLY A 443 -13.86 -6.87 14.41
C GLY A 443 -13.12 -5.68 15.01
N SER A 444 -12.77 -5.81 16.27
CA SER A 444 -12.13 -4.77 17.08
C SER A 444 -10.62 -4.63 16.87
N PHE A 445 -9.99 -5.55 16.10
CA PHE A 445 -8.55 -5.49 15.85
C PHE A 445 -8.20 -4.24 15.03
N GLY A 446 -7.19 -3.47 15.48
CA GLY A 446 -6.72 -2.29 14.77
C GLY A 446 -6.00 -2.64 13.45
N ARG A 447 -6.00 -1.71 12.49
CA ARG A 447 -5.19 -1.85 11.27
C ARG A 447 -3.70 -1.68 11.60
N ASN A 448 -2.85 -2.56 11.06
CA ASN A 448 -1.39 -2.47 11.16
C ASN A 448 -0.84 -2.38 12.61
N THR A 449 -1.39 -3.18 13.50
CA THR A 449 -1.00 -3.21 14.92
C THR A 449 0.12 -4.21 15.23
N ILE A 450 0.33 -5.19 14.38
CA ILE A 450 1.41 -6.18 14.53
C ILE A 450 2.62 -5.70 13.73
N ILE A 451 3.82 -5.83 14.33
CA ILE A 451 5.07 -5.51 13.62
C ILE A 451 5.71 -6.81 13.13
N GLY A 452 5.95 -6.89 11.85
CA GLY A 452 6.62 -8.01 11.21
C GLY A 452 8.14 -8.00 11.45
N PRO A 453 8.88 -8.94 10.81
CA PRO A 453 10.33 -9.06 10.94
C PRO A 453 11.09 -7.82 10.49
N SER A 454 12.19 -7.55 11.19
CA SER A 454 13.18 -6.54 10.78
C SER A 454 13.94 -6.99 9.54
N PHE A 455 14.62 -6.05 8.91
CA PHE A 455 15.52 -6.28 7.78
C PHE A 455 16.95 -5.95 8.18
N THR A 456 17.87 -6.87 7.93
CA THR A 456 19.31 -6.68 8.17
C THR A 456 20.08 -7.23 6.97
N ASN A 457 20.89 -6.40 6.34
CA ASN A 457 21.77 -6.82 5.25
C ASN A 457 23.13 -6.16 5.38
N THR A 458 24.18 -6.91 5.03
CA THR A 458 25.55 -6.41 4.96
C THR A 458 26.21 -6.93 3.70
N ASP A 459 26.49 -6.05 2.78
CA ASP A 459 27.29 -6.34 1.59
C ASP A 459 28.72 -5.87 1.82
N PHE A 460 29.68 -6.66 1.36
CA PHE A 460 31.10 -6.39 1.54
C PHE A 460 31.86 -6.64 0.24
N SER A 461 32.86 -5.81 -0.03
CA SER A 461 33.74 -6.06 -1.16
C SER A 461 35.21 -5.78 -0.86
N ILE A 462 36.05 -6.59 -1.47
CA ILE A 462 37.50 -6.45 -1.47
C ILE A 462 37.93 -6.16 -2.90
N ILE A 463 38.67 -5.07 -3.07
CA ILE A 463 39.19 -4.66 -4.36
C ILE A 463 40.71 -4.57 -4.27
N LYS A 464 41.41 -5.19 -5.22
CA LYS A 464 42.86 -5.06 -5.36
C LYS A 464 43.18 -4.43 -6.71
N ARG A 465 43.88 -3.30 -6.71
CA ARG A 465 44.39 -2.66 -7.91
C ARG A 465 45.89 -2.77 -7.96
N THR A 466 46.40 -3.40 -9.00
CA THR A 466 47.85 -3.58 -9.24
C THR A 466 48.21 -2.88 -10.52
N LYS A 467 49.18 -1.94 -10.44
CA LYS A 467 49.76 -1.31 -11.61
C LYS A 467 50.71 -2.29 -12.30
N VAL A 468 50.60 -2.42 -13.61
CA VAL A 468 51.48 -3.22 -14.47
C VAL A 468 52.00 -2.30 -15.56
N GLY A 469 53.16 -1.64 -15.29
CA GLY A 469 53.73 -0.60 -16.14
C GLY A 469 53.03 0.76 -15.91
N GLU A 470 53.29 1.73 -16.81
CA GLU A 470 52.90 3.14 -16.59
C GLU A 470 51.39 3.35 -16.69
N ASN A 471 50.69 2.71 -17.66
CA ASN A 471 49.27 2.98 -17.96
C ASN A 471 48.35 1.78 -17.82
N LYS A 472 48.83 0.64 -17.30
CA LYS A 472 48.06 -0.58 -17.21
C LYS A 472 47.73 -0.92 -15.75
N ILE A 473 46.47 -1.26 -15.50
CA ILE A 473 45.99 -1.62 -14.15
C ILE A 473 45.23 -2.94 -14.26
N ILE A 474 45.59 -3.88 -13.41
CA ILE A 474 44.77 -5.08 -13.15
C ILE A 474 43.97 -4.81 -11.89
N GLU A 475 42.65 -4.92 -11.98
CA GLU A 475 41.74 -4.78 -10.86
C GLU A 475 41.05 -6.13 -10.62
N PHE A 476 41.29 -6.70 -9.46
CA PHE A 476 40.55 -7.86 -8.94
C PHE A 476 39.51 -7.36 -7.96
N ARG A 477 38.28 -7.95 -8.03
CA ARG A 477 37.18 -7.71 -7.10
C ARG A 477 36.65 -9.02 -6.57
N TRP A 478 36.36 -9.04 -5.29
CA TRP A 478 35.56 -10.04 -4.64
C TRP A 478 34.42 -9.32 -3.93
N GLU A 479 33.19 -9.55 -4.38
CA GLU A 479 31.98 -8.95 -3.84
C GLU A 479 31.14 -10.05 -3.17
N ILE A 480 30.70 -9.78 -1.95
CA ILE A 480 29.95 -10.69 -1.09
C ILE A 480 28.66 -9.98 -0.71
N PHE A 481 27.56 -10.43 -1.25
CA PHE A 481 26.23 -9.96 -0.92
C PHE A 481 25.70 -10.79 0.24
N ASP A 482 25.08 -10.14 1.21
CA ASP A 482 24.66 -10.77 2.49
C ASP A 482 25.82 -11.53 3.16
N LEU A 483 26.84 -10.80 3.57
CA LEU A 483 28.08 -11.33 4.17
C LEU A 483 27.80 -12.35 5.29
N PHE A 484 26.81 -12.10 6.12
CA PHE A 484 26.48 -12.91 7.28
C PHE A 484 25.49 -14.04 6.97
N ASN A 485 25.01 -14.14 5.72
CA ASN A 485 23.99 -15.12 5.30
C ASN A 485 22.76 -15.08 6.20
N HIS A 486 22.27 -13.84 6.49
CA HIS A 486 21.14 -13.62 7.37
C HIS A 486 19.83 -13.73 6.62
N ALA A 487 18.96 -14.66 7.02
CA ALA A 487 17.65 -14.80 6.40
C ALA A 487 16.74 -13.64 6.79
N ASN A 488 16.45 -12.77 5.84
CA ASN A 488 15.46 -11.71 6.00
C ASN A 488 14.05 -12.26 5.76
N PHE A 489 13.31 -12.46 6.83
CA PHE A 489 11.98 -13.06 6.78
C PHE A 489 10.94 -12.16 6.12
N GLY A 490 10.00 -12.78 5.39
CA GLY A 490 8.80 -12.15 4.86
C GLY A 490 7.78 -11.80 5.94
N GLN A 491 6.59 -11.40 5.54
CA GLN A 491 5.52 -11.11 6.48
C GLN A 491 4.86 -12.41 6.98
N PRO A 492 4.43 -12.48 8.27
CA PRO A 492 3.68 -13.60 8.78
C PRO A 492 2.30 -13.70 8.13
N GLY A 493 1.79 -14.91 7.99
CA GLY A 493 0.44 -15.17 7.54
C GLY A 493 -0.57 -14.43 8.39
N ARG A 494 -1.43 -13.63 7.76
CA ARG A 494 -2.29 -12.65 8.44
C ARG A 494 -3.75 -13.05 8.56
N THR A 495 -4.16 -14.16 7.93
CA THR A 495 -5.56 -14.61 7.92
C THR A 495 -5.86 -15.50 9.10
N ALA A 496 -6.57 -14.97 10.09
CA ALA A 496 -7.01 -15.69 11.27
C ALA A 496 -8.14 -16.66 10.90
N GLN A 497 -7.85 -17.95 10.97
CA GLN A 497 -8.78 -19.04 10.71
C GLN A 497 -8.52 -20.18 11.69
N VAL A 498 -9.56 -20.79 12.23
CA VAL A 498 -9.42 -21.93 13.13
C VAL A 498 -8.72 -23.08 12.41
N GLY A 499 -7.72 -23.67 13.06
CA GLY A 499 -6.93 -24.75 12.48
C GLY A 499 -5.96 -24.31 11.35
N SER A 500 -5.77 -23.02 11.14
CA SER A 500 -4.81 -22.53 10.15
C SER A 500 -3.38 -22.91 10.53
N THR A 501 -2.65 -23.50 9.60
CA THR A 501 -1.21 -23.78 9.71
C THR A 501 -0.33 -22.62 9.27
N THR A 502 -0.92 -21.58 8.67
CA THR A 502 -0.21 -20.42 8.12
C THR A 502 -0.42 -19.13 8.91
N PHE A 503 -1.46 -19.03 9.74
CA PHE A 503 -1.70 -17.85 10.55
C PHE A 503 -0.56 -17.62 11.55
N GLY A 504 0.04 -16.45 11.53
CA GLY A 504 1.21 -16.13 12.35
C GLY A 504 2.52 -16.78 11.92
N VAL A 505 2.53 -17.57 10.82
CA VAL A 505 3.70 -18.29 10.33
C VAL A 505 4.28 -17.61 9.10
N ILE A 506 5.60 -17.46 9.10
CA ILE A 506 6.39 -16.97 7.98
C ILE A 506 6.91 -18.16 7.20
N THR A 507 6.57 -18.25 5.92
CA THR A 507 6.95 -19.35 5.03
C THR A 507 7.92 -18.94 3.93
N ASN A 508 8.25 -17.65 3.83
CA ASN A 508 9.11 -17.10 2.79
C ASN A 508 10.07 -16.05 3.34
N THR A 509 11.08 -15.73 2.56
CA THR A 509 11.95 -14.57 2.80
C THR A 509 11.31 -13.30 2.23
N ARG A 510 11.81 -12.13 2.65
CA ARG A 510 11.29 -10.81 2.24
C ARG A 510 11.37 -10.60 0.72
N PHE A 511 12.35 -11.21 0.07
CA PHE A 511 12.57 -11.18 -1.38
C PHE A 511 12.48 -12.58 -1.96
N ALA A 512 11.31 -13.20 -1.88
CA ALA A 512 11.09 -14.61 -2.25
C ALA A 512 11.26 -14.91 -3.76
N THR A 513 11.28 -13.92 -4.63
CA THR A 513 11.32 -14.10 -6.09
C THR A 513 12.53 -13.41 -6.70
N GLY A 514 13.64 -14.13 -6.81
CA GLY A 514 14.73 -13.77 -7.73
C GLY A 514 15.63 -12.60 -7.34
N ASP A 515 15.51 -12.10 -6.12
CA ASP A 515 16.39 -11.05 -5.62
C ASP A 515 17.56 -11.68 -4.81
N SER A 516 18.73 -11.05 -4.91
CA SER A 516 19.96 -11.42 -4.17
C SER A 516 19.86 -11.28 -2.65
N GLY A 517 18.73 -10.81 -2.12
CA GLY A 517 18.52 -10.57 -0.70
C GLY A 517 18.17 -11.79 0.17
N SER A 518 18.01 -12.98 -0.39
CA SER A 518 17.55 -14.16 0.36
C SER A 518 18.66 -15.10 0.85
N SER A 519 19.85 -15.03 0.27
CA SER A 519 21.01 -15.85 0.63
C SER A 519 22.30 -15.18 0.21
N ARG A 520 23.40 -15.55 0.87
CA ARG A 520 24.73 -15.04 0.53
C ARG A 520 25.12 -15.44 -0.89
N GLN A 521 25.52 -14.43 -1.67
CA GLN A 521 26.05 -14.60 -3.00
C GLN A 521 27.45 -14.02 -3.08
N MET A 522 28.32 -14.63 -3.88
CA MET A 522 29.68 -14.17 -4.09
C MET A 522 29.96 -14.02 -5.57
N GLN A 523 30.60 -12.91 -5.90
CA GLN A 523 30.99 -12.58 -7.26
C GLN A 523 32.48 -12.24 -7.30
N PHE A 524 33.17 -12.77 -8.31
CA PHE A 524 34.56 -12.46 -8.60
C PHE A 524 34.64 -11.78 -9.96
N ALA A 525 35.43 -10.72 -10.03
CA ALA A 525 35.67 -10.02 -11.29
C ALA A 525 37.17 -9.71 -11.45
N LEU A 526 37.67 -9.87 -12.66
CA LEU A 526 38.99 -9.45 -13.07
C LEU A 526 38.86 -8.45 -14.23
N LYS A 527 39.41 -7.24 -14.05
CA LYS A 527 39.35 -6.20 -15.05
C LYS A 527 40.76 -5.73 -15.41
N PHE A 528 41.04 -5.70 -16.68
CA PHE A 528 42.27 -5.12 -17.22
C PHE A 528 41.96 -3.76 -17.84
N LYS A 529 42.67 -2.72 -17.41
CA LYS A 529 42.60 -1.36 -17.94
C LYS A 529 43.93 -1.02 -18.60
N PHE A 530 43.87 -0.53 -19.82
CA PHE A 530 45.03 -0.16 -20.62
C PHE A 530 44.80 1.19 -21.29
#